data_58594df1e6571ec0a59f27209b6057a4
#
_entry.id   58594df1e6571ec0a59f27209b6057a4
#
_cell.length_a   1.000
_cell.length_b   1.000
_cell.length_c   1.000
_cell.angle_alpha   90.00
_cell.angle_beta   90.00
_cell.angle_gamma   90.00
#
_symmetry.space_group_name_H-M   'P 1'
#
loop_
_entity.id
_entity.type
_entity.pdbx_description
1 polymer ?
#
loop_
_entity_poly.entity_id
_entity_poly.type
_entity_poly.pdbx_seq_one_letter_code
_entity_poly.pdbx_strand_id
1 'polypeptide(L)'
;MPITSSSQARVSLLARATRVATLAGIMGLGVAPVSPAAETPEAAQCPPAAYAMALRYQQQSAEVAALQRQSYALATRQLETLLASRDDEKPAAIMTDLDETVIDNSALLVRDLKACHDFTGWDTWKAWEREGKPTLIPGAREFLELAASRGVAIYYVSDRYEENKDATVTTLKALGLPGVDDAHVRLLGPSKSVRRQAIAKDHDIVMQLGDSLHDFADDFSDKTPEQQKALVAEQAQHFGKDWIMLPNASYGSWSEATLTAWDKPFSDR
;
A
#
# COMPACT_ATOMS: atom_id res chain seq x y z
N MET A 1 -22.73 32.51 35.17
CA MET A 1 -22.38 32.74 36.58
C MET A 1 -21.12 32.01 36.91
N PRO A 2 -20.14 32.67 37.47
CA PRO A 2 -18.76 32.20 37.66
C PRO A 2 -18.52 31.69 39.09
N ILE A 3 -17.34 31.02 39.30
CA ILE A 3 -16.52 31.06 40.53
C ILE A 3 -15.22 30.28 40.18
N THR A 4 -14.11 30.92 39.96
CA THR A 4 -12.95 31.39 40.74
C THR A 4 -12.46 30.49 41.88
N SER A 5 -11.15 30.15 41.85
CA SER A 5 -10.19 30.25 42.94
C SER A 5 -8.88 29.52 42.52
N SER A 6 -7.82 30.10 42.14
CA SER A 6 -6.62 30.69 42.72
C SER A 6 -6.11 30.03 44.01
N SER A 7 -4.88 29.49 43.98
CA SER A 7 -3.96 29.52 45.12
C SER A 7 -2.51 29.49 44.65
N GLN A 8 -1.83 30.61 44.86
CA GLN A 8 -0.39 30.79 44.93
C GLN A 8 0.11 30.52 46.36
N ALA A 9 1.29 29.98 46.49
CA ALA A 9 2.22 30.20 47.64
C ALA A 9 3.50 29.41 47.31
N ARG A 10 4.65 29.78 47.65
CA ARG A 10 5.42 30.97 48.11
C ARG A 10 6.87 30.54 48.08
N VAL A 11 7.68 31.49 47.72
CA VAL A 11 9.15 31.57 47.77
C VAL A 11 9.65 31.39 49.19
N SER A 12 10.83 30.74 49.36
CA SER A 12 11.71 31.08 50.46
C SER A 12 13.19 30.99 49.98
N LEU A 13 13.80 32.20 49.98
CA LEU A 13 15.25 32.43 49.97
C LEU A 13 15.79 32.11 51.37
N LEU A 14 16.98 31.50 51.42
CA LEU A 14 17.93 31.76 52.55
C LEU A 14 19.36 31.77 52.02
N ALA A 15 20.03 32.85 52.33
CA ALA A 15 21.39 33.23 51.92
C ALA A 15 22.43 32.89 53.01
N ARG A 16 23.71 33.00 52.60
CA ARG A 16 24.96 33.17 53.37
C ARG A 16 25.68 31.91 53.82
N ALA A 17 26.94 31.72 53.47
CA ALA A 17 28.07 32.53 53.97
C ALA A 17 29.36 32.26 53.18
N THR A 18 30.08 33.32 53.01
CA THR A 18 31.44 33.51 52.47
C THR A 18 32.50 32.85 53.36
N ARG A 19 33.48 32.13 52.79
CA ARG A 19 34.85 32.08 53.32
C ARG A 19 35.86 32.08 52.17
N VAL A 20 36.64 33.13 52.16
CA VAL A 20 37.83 33.33 51.37
C VAL A 20 38.97 32.55 52.02
N ALA A 21 39.69 31.77 51.27
CA ALA A 21 41.03 31.29 51.61
C ALA A 21 41.87 31.28 50.34
N THR A 22 42.75 32.21 50.27
CA THR A 22 43.83 32.34 49.28
C THR A 22 44.94 31.36 49.64
N LEU A 23 45.41 30.54 48.77
CA LEU A 23 46.74 29.99 48.77
C LEU A 23 47.21 29.74 47.33
N ALA A 24 48.41 30.17 47.10
CA ALA A 24 49.13 30.25 45.84
C ALA A 24 49.70 28.90 45.39
N GLY A 25 49.78 28.73 44.08
CA GLY A 25 50.92 28.13 43.41
C GLY A 25 50.82 26.64 43.15
N ILE A 26 50.77 26.30 41.91
CA ILE A 26 51.72 25.48 41.13
C ILE A 26 51.11 25.26 39.75
N MET A 27 51.71 25.78 38.69
CA MET A 27 51.41 25.44 37.30
C MET A 27 51.81 23.97 37.08
N GLY A 28 50.80 23.12 37.00
CA GLY A 28 50.90 21.79 36.39
C GLY A 28 50.09 21.81 35.10
N LEU A 29 50.75 21.75 33.95
CA LEU A 29 50.14 21.47 32.68
C LEU A 29 49.55 20.06 32.76
N GLY A 30 48.35 19.94 33.30
CA GLY A 30 47.55 18.73 33.23
C GLY A 30 46.89 18.63 31.85
N VAL A 31 47.44 17.77 31.01
CA VAL A 31 46.70 17.30 29.82
C VAL A 31 45.47 16.55 30.36
N ALA A 32 44.32 17.21 30.26
CA ALA A 32 43.06 16.52 30.55
C ALA A 32 42.90 15.31 29.57
N PRO A 33 42.60 14.11 30.07
CA PRO A 33 42.29 13.04 29.18
C PRO A 33 41.02 13.45 28.40
N VAL A 34 41.12 13.52 27.07
CA VAL A 34 39.97 13.58 26.18
C VAL A 34 39.24 12.27 26.39
N SER A 35 38.17 12.28 27.17
CA SER A 35 37.26 11.18 27.19
C SER A 35 36.78 10.93 25.74
N PRO A 36 36.90 9.73 25.19
CA PRO A 36 36.27 9.43 23.92
C PRO A 36 34.78 9.77 24.11
N ALA A 37 34.27 10.65 23.24
CA ALA A 37 32.83 10.86 23.15
C ALA A 37 32.22 9.46 23.05
N ALA A 38 31.34 9.10 24.00
CA ALA A 38 30.56 7.90 23.90
C ALA A 38 29.83 8.00 22.55
N GLU A 39 30.22 7.14 21.62
CA GLU A 39 29.45 6.93 20.41
C GLU A 39 28.02 6.65 20.88
N THR A 40 27.12 7.57 20.63
CA THR A 40 25.69 7.31 20.77
C THR A 40 25.44 6.05 19.94
N PRO A 41 24.86 4.97 20.52
CA PRO A 41 24.53 3.81 19.73
C PRO A 41 23.76 4.31 18.53
N GLU A 42 24.28 4.10 17.34
CA GLU A 42 23.59 4.36 16.08
C GLU A 42 22.25 3.67 16.22
N ALA A 43 21.18 4.45 16.36
CA ALA A 43 19.84 3.90 16.52
C ALA A 43 19.67 2.93 15.35
N ALA A 44 19.50 1.65 15.63
CA ALA A 44 19.41 0.60 14.63
C ALA A 44 18.46 1.11 13.56
N GLN A 45 18.97 1.33 12.35
CA GLN A 45 18.19 1.89 11.25
C GLN A 45 17.00 0.96 11.04
N CYS A 46 15.80 1.53 11.13
CA CYS A 46 14.58 0.80 10.85
C CYS A 46 14.43 0.68 9.32
N PRO A 47 14.72 -0.47 8.70
CA PRO A 47 14.69 -0.62 7.24
C PRO A 47 13.36 -0.17 6.63
N PRO A 48 12.19 -0.50 7.22
CA PRO A 48 10.90 -0.05 6.70
C PRO A 48 10.71 1.48 6.70
N ALA A 49 11.53 2.26 7.42
CA ALA A 49 11.40 3.72 7.42
C ALA A 49 11.55 4.34 6.01
N ALA A 50 12.25 3.67 5.10
CA ALA A 50 12.37 4.08 3.69
C ALA A 50 11.00 4.13 2.98
N TYR A 51 10.05 3.29 3.38
CA TYR A 51 8.72 3.22 2.79
C TYR A 51 7.72 4.24 3.36
N ALA A 52 8.11 5.00 4.39
CA ALA A 52 7.19 5.89 5.10
C ALA A 52 6.57 6.95 4.19
N MET A 53 7.29 7.48 3.19
CA MET A 53 6.75 8.46 2.24
C MET A 53 5.72 7.81 1.30
N ALA A 54 6.02 6.62 0.79
CA ALA A 54 5.12 5.85 -0.05
C ALA A 54 3.81 5.51 0.67
N LEU A 55 3.90 5.04 1.93
CA LEU A 55 2.72 4.75 2.75
C LEU A 55 1.90 6.01 3.09
N ARG A 56 2.54 7.15 3.34
CA ARG A 56 1.81 8.42 3.52
C ARG A 56 1.05 8.80 2.26
N TYR A 57 1.69 8.67 1.10
CA TYR A 57 1.05 8.95 -0.18
C TYR A 57 -0.12 7.99 -0.41
N GLN A 58 0.08 6.69 -0.24
CA GLN A 58 -0.95 5.68 -0.47
C GLN A 58 -2.15 5.84 0.48
N GLN A 59 -1.91 6.09 1.77
CA GLN A 59 -2.98 6.09 2.78
C GLN A 59 -3.66 7.45 2.95
N GLN A 60 -2.90 8.57 2.81
CA GLN A 60 -3.37 9.87 3.27
C GLN A 60 -3.54 10.90 2.16
N SER A 61 -2.99 10.66 0.94
CA SER A 61 -3.09 11.68 -0.08
C SER A 61 -4.47 11.69 -0.77
N ALA A 62 -5.01 12.88 -0.95
CA ALA A 62 -6.22 13.08 -1.73
C ALA A 62 -6.00 12.74 -3.22
N GLU A 63 -4.78 12.86 -3.69
CA GLU A 63 -4.37 12.54 -5.06
C GLU A 63 -4.54 11.06 -5.37
N VAL A 64 -4.11 10.16 -4.46
CA VAL A 64 -4.32 8.72 -4.63
C VAL A 64 -5.81 8.40 -4.66
N ALA A 65 -6.60 8.94 -3.72
CA ALA A 65 -8.05 8.74 -3.72
C ALA A 65 -8.70 9.26 -5.02
N ALA A 66 -8.20 10.36 -5.59
CA ALA A 66 -8.67 10.88 -6.87
C ALA A 66 -8.30 9.94 -8.03
N LEU A 67 -7.07 9.40 -8.06
CA LEU A 67 -6.62 8.43 -9.06
C LEU A 67 -7.44 7.13 -9.00
N GLN A 68 -7.69 6.61 -7.81
CA GLN A 68 -8.52 5.42 -7.60
C GLN A 68 -9.94 5.63 -8.14
N ARG A 69 -10.59 6.75 -7.77
CA ARG A 69 -11.91 7.11 -8.33
C ARG A 69 -11.87 7.28 -9.84
N GLN A 70 -10.81 7.87 -10.39
CA GLN A 70 -10.63 8.03 -11.83
C GLN A 70 -10.52 6.69 -12.54
N SER A 71 -9.74 5.73 -11.98
CA SER A 71 -9.62 4.38 -12.52
C SER A 71 -10.97 3.67 -12.55
N TYR A 72 -11.76 3.73 -11.48
CA TYR A 72 -13.08 3.13 -11.44
C TYR A 72 -14.12 3.84 -12.32
N ALA A 73 -14.05 5.16 -12.44
CA ALA A 73 -14.88 5.91 -13.38
C ALA A 73 -14.56 5.57 -14.85
N LEU A 74 -13.29 5.31 -15.15
CA LEU A 74 -12.86 4.81 -16.45
C LEU A 74 -13.38 3.37 -16.67
N ALA A 75 -13.20 2.48 -15.69
CA ALA A 75 -13.71 1.11 -15.71
C ALA A 75 -15.22 1.08 -16.02
N THR A 76 -15.99 1.93 -15.36
CA THR A 76 -17.44 2.05 -15.57
C THR A 76 -17.77 2.37 -17.03
N ARG A 77 -17.14 3.39 -17.61
CA ARG A 77 -17.38 3.80 -19.01
C ARG A 77 -16.95 2.72 -20.00
N GLN A 78 -15.80 2.11 -19.76
CA GLN A 78 -15.28 1.07 -20.63
C GLN A 78 -16.11 -0.22 -20.56
N LEU A 79 -16.56 -0.62 -19.38
CA LEU A 79 -17.42 -1.79 -19.22
C LEU A 79 -18.70 -1.66 -20.05
N GLU A 80 -19.38 -0.53 -19.99
CA GLU A 80 -20.58 -0.27 -20.80
C GLU A 80 -20.29 -0.35 -22.31
N THR A 81 -19.14 0.19 -22.75
CA THR A 81 -18.70 0.11 -24.15
C THR A 81 -18.40 -1.31 -24.58
N LEU A 82 -17.67 -2.08 -23.74
CA LEU A 82 -17.28 -3.45 -24.02
C LEU A 82 -18.54 -4.37 -24.07
N LEU A 83 -19.48 -4.20 -23.14
CA LEU A 83 -20.73 -4.93 -23.14
C LEU A 83 -21.58 -4.66 -24.38
N ALA A 84 -21.62 -3.43 -24.88
CA ALA A 84 -22.38 -3.06 -26.06
C ALA A 84 -21.78 -3.59 -27.38
N SER A 85 -20.49 -3.93 -27.41
CA SER A 85 -19.77 -4.33 -28.63
C SER A 85 -19.38 -5.80 -28.69
N ARG A 86 -19.72 -6.62 -27.65
CA ARG A 86 -19.36 -8.04 -27.58
C ARG A 86 -20.37 -8.94 -28.29
N ASP A 87 -19.91 -10.11 -28.69
CA ASP A 87 -20.78 -11.20 -29.07
C ASP A 87 -21.22 -11.93 -27.80
N ASP A 88 -22.52 -12.26 -27.69
CA ASP A 88 -23.13 -12.85 -26.48
C ASP A 88 -23.05 -14.39 -26.43
N GLU A 89 -21.95 -14.97 -26.93
CA GLU A 89 -21.79 -16.44 -26.91
C GLU A 89 -21.61 -16.99 -25.49
N LYS A 90 -20.96 -16.26 -24.61
CA LYS A 90 -20.75 -16.64 -23.19
C LYS A 90 -21.18 -15.49 -22.26
N PRO A 91 -21.58 -15.78 -21.02
CA PRO A 91 -21.80 -14.73 -20.03
C PRO A 91 -20.57 -13.85 -19.84
N ALA A 92 -20.78 -12.54 -19.71
CA ALA A 92 -19.69 -11.60 -19.42
C ALA A 92 -19.17 -11.78 -17.98
N ALA A 93 -17.86 -11.64 -17.81
CA ALA A 93 -17.22 -11.59 -16.50
C ALA A 93 -16.19 -10.47 -16.43
N ILE A 94 -15.97 -9.95 -15.23
CA ILE A 94 -14.77 -9.20 -14.89
C ILE A 94 -13.90 -10.04 -13.95
N MET A 95 -12.59 -9.88 -14.05
CA MET A 95 -11.62 -10.43 -13.13
C MET A 95 -10.93 -9.26 -12.40
N THR A 96 -11.01 -9.23 -11.09
CA THR A 96 -10.39 -8.19 -10.28
C THR A 96 -9.47 -8.81 -9.24
N ASP A 97 -8.30 -8.20 -9.05
CA ASP A 97 -7.52 -8.44 -7.84
C ASP A 97 -8.23 -7.86 -6.61
N LEU A 98 -7.74 -8.14 -5.41
CA LEU A 98 -8.31 -7.68 -4.14
C LEU A 98 -7.46 -6.60 -3.47
N ASP A 99 -6.22 -6.93 -3.15
CA ASP A 99 -5.37 -6.13 -2.28
C ASP A 99 -4.85 -4.90 -3.04
N GLU A 100 -5.04 -3.70 -2.49
CA GLU A 100 -4.78 -2.39 -3.12
C GLU A 100 -5.51 -2.14 -4.46
N THR A 101 -6.37 -3.08 -4.82
CA THR A 101 -7.29 -2.95 -5.96
C THR A 101 -8.72 -2.70 -5.50
N VAL A 102 -9.35 -3.62 -4.79
CA VAL A 102 -10.71 -3.49 -4.24
C VAL A 102 -10.69 -3.06 -2.78
N ILE A 103 -9.71 -3.55 -2.02
CA ILE A 103 -9.56 -3.32 -0.58
C ILE A 103 -8.20 -2.71 -0.27
N ASP A 104 -8.20 -1.80 0.71
CA ASP A 104 -7.02 -1.06 1.21
C ASP A 104 -6.47 -1.75 2.45
N ASN A 105 -5.23 -2.24 2.38
CA ASN A 105 -4.51 -2.88 3.47
C ASN A 105 -3.45 -1.96 4.10
N SER A 106 -3.42 -0.70 3.76
CA SER A 106 -2.41 0.24 4.24
C SER A 106 -2.31 0.30 5.78
N ALA A 107 -3.39 -0.04 6.48
CA ALA A 107 -3.40 -0.11 7.94
C ALA A 107 -2.45 -1.20 8.48
N LEU A 108 -2.34 -2.36 7.81
CA LEU A 108 -1.35 -3.38 8.12
C LEU A 108 0.07 -2.84 7.91
N LEU A 109 0.32 -2.28 6.73
CA LEU A 109 1.65 -1.79 6.35
C LEU A 109 2.15 -0.68 7.28
N VAL A 110 1.26 0.21 7.71
CA VAL A 110 1.58 1.25 8.72
C VAL A 110 1.86 0.64 10.10
N ARG A 111 1.13 -0.42 10.49
CA ARG A 111 1.41 -1.16 11.72
C ARG A 111 2.83 -1.74 11.70
N ASP A 112 3.20 -2.39 10.60
CA ASP A 112 4.51 -3.01 10.43
C ASP A 112 5.61 -1.94 10.40
N LEU A 113 5.41 -0.83 9.69
CA LEU A 113 6.32 0.32 9.72
C LEU A 113 6.55 0.83 11.15
N LYS A 114 5.48 0.99 11.95
CA LYS A 114 5.60 1.47 13.34
C LYS A 114 6.30 0.49 14.26
N ALA A 115 6.18 -0.80 13.98
CA ALA A 115 6.86 -1.86 14.71
C ALA A 115 8.31 -2.09 14.22
N CYS A 116 8.76 -1.34 13.21
CA CYS A 116 10.00 -1.59 12.50
C CYS A 116 10.08 -3.03 11.96
N HIS A 117 8.94 -3.58 11.55
CA HIS A 117 8.81 -4.90 10.95
C HIS A 117 8.81 -4.77 9.41
N ASP A 118 9.59 -5.62 8.76
CA ASP A 118 9.64 -5.63 7.30
C ASP A 118 8.42 -6.35 6.74
N PHE A 119 7.47 -5.59 6.19
CA PHE A 119 6.25 -6.14 5.62
C PHE A 119 6.46 -6.86 4.27
N THR A 120 7.61 -6.67 3.61
CA THR A 120 7.93 -7.33 2.34
C THR A 120 8.17 -8.83 2.50
N GLY A 121 8.36 -9.31 3.74
CA GLY A 121 8.41 -10.73 4.07
C GLY A 121 7.07 -11.44 4.03
N TRP A 122 5.94 -10.71 3.94
CA TRP A 122 4.55 -11.21 3.86
C TRP A 122 4.07 -12.05 5.07
N ASP A 123 4.85 -12.17 6.12
CA ASP A 123 4.56 -13.01 7.29
C ASP A 123 3.39 -12.48 8.14
N THR A 124 3.17 -11.17 8.17
CA THR A 124 2.05 -10.52 8.86
C THR A 124 0.72 -10.60 8.09
N TRP A 125 0.78 -10.81 6.77
CA TRP A 125 -0.40 -10.86 5.90
C TRP A 125 -1.33 -12.00 6.25
N LYS A 126 -0.78 -13.18 6.54
CA LYS A 126 -1.57 -14.35 6.91
C LYS A 126 -2.48 -14.12 8.12
N ALA A 127 -2.02 -13.39 9.12
CA ALA A 127 -2.83 -12.99 10.27
C ALA A 127 -3.82 -11.87 9.90
N TRP A 128 -3.36 -10.89 9.10
CA TRP A 128 -4.20 -9.80 8.65
C TRP A 128 -5.41 -10.26 7.81
N GLU A 129 -5.23 -11.21 6.92
CA GLU A 129 -6.31 -11.78 6.12
C GLU A 129 -7.42 -12.39 6.96
N ARG A 130 -7.08 -12.95 8.16
CA ARG A 130 -8.05 -13.53 9.09
C ARG A 130 -8.70 -12.54 10.02
N GLU A 131 -7.93 -11.56 10.50
CA GLU A 131 -8.29 -10.72 11.66
C GLU A 131 -8.41 -9.25 11.29
N GLY A 132 -7.83 -8.85 10.16
CA GLY A 132 -7.77 -7.48 9.70
C GLY A 132 -9.13 -6.94 9.27
N LYS A 133 -9.20 -5.62 9.26
CA LYS A 133 -10.41 -4.89 8.82
C LYS A 133 -10.00 -3.89 7.73
N PRO A 134 -9.76 -4.38 6.50
CA PRO A 134 -9.47 -3.50 5.38
C PRO A 134 -10.68 -2.62 5.09
N THR A 135 -10.45 -1.50 4.43
CA THR A 135 -11.50 -0.63 3.90
C THR A 135 -11.60 -0.79 2.38
N LEU A 136 -12.64 -0.24 1.78
CA LEU A 136 -12.76 -0.26 0.33
C LEU A 136 -11.91 0.84 -0.32
N ILE A 137 -11.28 0.49 -1.43
CA ILE A 137 -10.69 1.47 -2.33
C ILE A 137 -11.79 2.38 -2.89
N PRO A 138 -11.58 3.71 -2.92
CA PRO A 138 -12.56 4.67 -3.41
C PRO A 138 -13.03 4.39 -4.84
N GLY A 139 -14.33 4.17 -5.02
CA GLY A 139 -14.98 3.86 -6.31
C GLY A 139 -15.19 2.37 -6.57
N ALA A 140 -14.57 1.47 -5.79
CA ALA A 140 -14.66 0.04 -5.99
C ALA A 140 -16.10 -0.48 -5.85
N ARG A 141 -16.80 -0.09 -4.78
CA ARG A 141 -18.18 -0.53 -4.53
C ARG A 141 -19.10 -0.16 -5.66
N GLU A 142 -19.11 1.11 -6.03
CA GLU A 142 -20.00 1.66 -7.05
C GLU A 142 -19.80 0.97 -8.40
N PHE A 143 -18.55 0.71 -8.77
CA PHE A 143 -18.24 -0.03 -10.00
C PHE A 143 -18.69 -1.49 -9.96
N LEU A 144 -18.40 -2.20 -8.87
CA LEU A 144 -18.75 -3.63 -8.75
C LEU A 144 -20.28 -3.83 -8.67
N GLU A 145 -20.99 -2.94 -7.97
CA GLU A 145 -22.47 -2.94 -7.95
C GLU A 145 -23.05 -2.67 -9.35
N LEU A 146 -22.45 -1.74 -10.12
CA LEU A 146 -22.85 -1.53 -11.51
C LEU A 146 -22.61 -2.80 -12.34
N ALA A 147 -21.44 -3.41 -12.29
CA ALA A 147 -21.13 -4.62 -13.03
C ALA A 147 -22.13 -5.74 -12.72
N ALA A 148 -22.41 -5.97 -11.44
CA ALA A 148 -23.43 -6.94 -11.01
C ALA A 148 -24.83 -6.60 -11.54
N SER A 149 -25.21 -5.31 -11.53
CA SER A 149 -26.52 -4.86 -12.06
C SER A 149 -26.68 -5.06 -13.57
N ARG A 150 -25.57 -5.16 -14.29
CA ARG A 150 -25.53 -5.49 -15.74
C ARG A 150 -25.47 -6.99 -16.00
N GLY A 151 -25.56 -7.83 -14.97
CA GLY A 151 -25.45 -9.29 -15.11
C GLY A 151 -24.04 -9.81 -15.38
N VAL A 152 -23.02 -9.00 -15.12
CA VAL A 152 -21.62 -9.38 -15.28
C VAL A 152 -21.15 -10.17 -14.06
N ALA A 153 -20.61 -11.36 -14.27
CA ALA A 153 -20.00 -12.15 -13.21
C ALA A 153 -18.72 -11.47 -12.69
N ILE A 154 -18.51 -11.48 -11.38
CA ILE A 154 -17.34 -10.86 -10.75
C ILE A 154 -16.47 -11.95 -10.15
N TYR A 155 -15.24 -12.08 -10.64
CA TYR A 155 -14.25 -12.98 -10.09
C TYR A 155 -13.20 -12.19 -9.32
N TYR A 156 -13.09 -12.42 -8.02
CA TYR A 156 -12.07 -11.91 -7.13
C TYR A 156 -10.89 -12.87 -7.13
N VAL A 157 -9.79 -12.49 -7.79
CA VAL A 157 -8.63 -13.37 -8.04
C VAL A 157 -7.40 -12.77 -7.36
N SER A 158 -7.10 -13.21 -6.15
CA SER A 158 -6.05 -12.64 -5.29
C SER A 158 -5.00 -13.68 -4.93
N ASP A 159 -3.81 -13.21 -4.55
CA ASP A 159 -2.74 -14.06 -4.02
C ASP A 159 -2.77 -14.17 -2.48
N ARG A 160 -3.91 -13.86 -1.86
CA ARG A 160 -4.20 -14.22 -0.47
C ARG A 160 -4.16 -15.73 -0.27
N TYR A 161 -3.76 -16.16 0.91
CA TYR A 161 -3.61 -17.58 1.23
C TYR A 161 -4.93 -18.35 1.10
N GLU A 162 -4.93 -19.49 0.39
CA GLU A 162 -6.13 -20.32 0.22
C GLU A 162 -6.68 -20.81 1.56
N GLU A 163 -5.84 -21.07 2.57
CA GLU A 163 -6.27 -21.44 3.91
C GLU A 163 -7.09 -20.36 4.65
N ASN A 164 -7.02 -19.09 4.20
CA ASN A 164 -7.76 -17.96 4.72
C ASN A 164 -9.02 -17.63 3.89
N LYS A 165 -9.43 -18.52 3.00
CA LYS A 165 -10.55 -18.28 2.07
C LYS A 165 -11.84 -17.92 2.79
N ASP A 166 -12.23 -18.68 3.80
CA ASP A 166 -13.46 -18.42 4.56
C ASP A 166 -13.44 -17.03 5.23
N ALA A 167 -12.29 -16.62 5.77
CA ALA A 167 -12.12 -15.32 6.37
C ALA A 167 -12.17 -14.20 5.30
N THR A 168 -11.54 -14.41 4.14
CA THR A 168 -11.59 -13.48 3.01
C THR A 168 -13.02 -13.32 2.51
N VAL A 169 -13.74 -14.42 2.24
CA VAL A 169 -15.15 -14.39 1.83
C VAL A 169 -16.00 -13.65 2.87
N THR A 170 -15.80 -13.92 4.16
CA THR A 170 -16.50 -13.22 5.25
C THR A 170 -16.24 -11.72 5.23
N THR A 171 -14.99 -11.31 5.06
CA THR A 171 -14.60 -9.91 4.98
C THR A 171 -15.23 -9.22 3.77
N LEU A 172 -15.19 -9.82 2.59
CA LEU A 172 -15.76 -9.23 1.38
C LEU A 172 -17.30 -9.10 1.48
N LYS A 173 -17.99 -10.10 2.08
CA LYS A 173 -19.42 -10.02 2.38
C LYS A 173 -19.73 -8.90 3.40
N ALA A 174 -18.93 -8.77 4.44
CA ALA A 174 -19.11 -7.71 5.44
C ALA A 174 -18.89 -6.31 4.83
N LEU A 175 -18.03 -6.20 3.83
CA LEU A 175 -17.85 -4.99 3.03
C LEU A 175 -19.00 -4.76 2.03
N GLY A 176 -19.96 -5.67 1.93
CA GLY A 176 -21.12 -5.55 1.05
C GLY A 176 -20.82 -5.66 -0.42
N LEU A 177 -19.77 -6.40 -0.80
CA LEU A 177 -19.40 -6.59 -2.20
C LEU A 177 -20.31 -7.62 -2.88
N PRO A 178 -20.69 -7.41 -4.15
CA PRO A 178 -21.57 -8.32 -4.89
C PRO A 178 -20.83 -9.59 -5.37
N GLY A 179 -21.56 -10.69 -5.60
CA GLY A 179 -21.02 -11.90 -6.22
C GLY A 179 -19.99 -12.64 -5.37
N VAL A 180 -19.96 -12.42 -4.05
CA VAL A 180 -18.97 -13.03 -3.15
C VAL A 180 -19.45 -14.41 -2.70
N ASP A 181 -18.84 -15.45 -3.25
CA ASP A 181 -18.99 -16.85 -2.84
C ASP A 181 -17.70 -17.64 -3.13
N ASP A 182 -17.71 -18.95 -2.79
CA ASP A 182 -16.53 -19.81 -2.97
C ASP A 182 -16.14 -20.03 -4.44
N ALA A 183 -17.11 -19.93 -5.36
CA ALA A 183 -16.85 -20.12 -6.78
C ALA A 183 -16.19 -18.88 -7.40
N HIS A 184 -16.51 -17.70 -6.91
CA HIS A 184 -16.05 -16.42 -7.46
C HIS A 184 -14.83 -15.85 -6.74
N VAL A 185 -14.51 -16.30 -5.52
CA VAL A 185 -13.27 -15.93 -4.81
C VAL A 185 -12.21 -16.99 -5.10
N ARG A 186 -11.16 -16.61 -5.84
CA ARG A 186 -10.06 -17.48 -6.29
C ARG A 186 -8.76 -17.02 -5.67
N LEU A 187 -8.27 -17.72 -4.66
CA LEU A 187 -7.08 -17.34 -3.90
C LEU A 187 -5.82 -18.05 -4.39
N LEU A 188 -4.71 -17.90 -3.64
CA LEU A 188 -3.38 -18.41 -3.99
C LEU A 188 -3.39 -19.93 -4.22
N GLY A 189 -2.85 -20.33 -5.36
CA GLY A 189 -2.72 -21.71 -5.80
C GLY A 189 -2.04 -21.72 -7.17
N PRO A 190 -2.76 -22.07 -8.25
CA PRO A 190 -2.25 -21.84 -9.60
C PRO A 190 -2.04 -20.35 -9.90
N SER A 191 -1.16 -20.01 -10.86
CA SER A 191 -0.95 -18.62 -11.28
C SER A 191 -2.27 -17.92 -11.66
N LYS A 192 -2.26 -16.57 -11.60
CA LYS A 192 -3.44 -15.78 -12.02
C LYS A 192 -3.85 -16.09 -13.46
N SER A 193 -2.90 -16.39 -14.35
CA SER A 193 -3.17 -16.80 -15.72
C SER A 193 -3.93 -18.13 -15.80
N VAL A 194 -3.54 -19.13 -15.02
CA VAL A 194 -4.25 -20.43 -14.97
C VAL A 194 -5.67 -20.25 -14.43
N ARG A 195 -5.83 -19.42 -13.37
CA ARG A 195 -7.16 -19.09 -12.82
C ARG A 195 -8.01 -18.32 -13.82
N ARG A 196 -7.41 -17.39 -14.60
CA ARG A 196 -8.07 -16.68 -15.71
C ARG A 196 -8.53 -17.62 -16.81
N GLN A 197 -7.65 -18.52 -17.26
CA GLN A 197 -8.01 -19.54 -18.26
C GLN A 197 -9.16 -20.44 -17.80
N ALA A 198 -9.22 -20.78 -16.51
CA ALA A 198 -10.31 -21.56 -15.95
C ALA A 198 -11.65 -20.79 -16.01
N ILE A 199 -11.64 -19.49 -15.72
CA ILE A 199 -12.84 -18.62 -15.83
C ILE A 199 -13.26 -18.48 -17.30
N ALA A 200 -12.30 -18.32 -18.22
CA ALA A 200 -12.53 -18.11 -19.64
C ALA A 200 -13.17 -19.34 -20.36
N LYS A 201 -13.21 -20.52 -19.70
CA LYS A 201 -13.93 -21.68 -20.25
C LYS A 201 -15.44 -21.41 -20.33
N ASP A 202 -15.97 -20.76 -19.30
CA ASP A 202 -17.42 -20.60 -19.12
C ASP A 202 -17.88 -19.14 -19.29
N HIS A 203 -16.96 -18.18 -19.27
CA HIS A 203 -17.25 -16.75 -19.34
C HIS A 203 -16.37 -16.05 -20.36
N ASP A 204 -16.85 -14.92 -20.88
CA ASP A 204 -16.07 -13.94 -21.60
C ASP A 204 -15.54 -12.89 -20.61
N ILE A 205 -14.22 -12.88 -20.35
CA ILE A 205 -13.60 -11.92 -19.46
C ILE A 205 -13.42 -10.60 -20.21
N VAL A 206 -14.37 -9.70 -20.03
CA VAL A 206 -14.41 -8.41 -20.75
C VAL A 206 -13.50 -7.35 -20.14
N MET A 207 -13.12 -7.50 -18.86
CA MET A 207 -12.27 -6.52 -18.18
C MET A 207 -11.47 -7.16 -17.04
N GLN A 208 -10.25 -6.67 -16.83
CA GLN A 208 -9.40 -7.02 -15.70
C GLN A 208 -9.03 -5.75 -14.93
N LEU A 209 -9.00 -5.85 -13.59
CA LEU A 209 -8.59 -4.77 -12.70
C LEU A 209 -7.48 -5.29 -11.77
N GLY A 210 -6.46 -4.48 -11.54
CA GLY A 210 -5.34 -4.83 -10.67
C GLY A 210 -4.47 -3.61 -10.36
N ASP A 211 -3.63 -3.72 -9.34
CA ASP A 211 -2.60 -2.74 -8.97
C ASP A 211 -1.20 -3.18 -9.39
N SER A 212 -1.07 -4.43 -9.79
CA SER A 212 0.18 -5.03 -10.25
C SER A 212 0.08 -5.55 -11.69
N LEU A 213 1.17 -5.43 -12.45
CA LEU A 213 1.17 -5.83 -13.87
C LEU A 213 0.89 -7.32 -14.09
N HIS A 214 1.27 -8.19 -13.16
CA HIS A 214 0.99 -9.63 -13.25
C HIS A 214 -0.50 -9.98 -13.10
N ASP A 215 -1.34 -9.05 -12.64
CA ASP A 215 -2.80 -9.22 -12.61
C ASP A 215 -3.37 -9.34 -14.02
N PHE A 216 -2.72 -8.74 -15.00
CA PHE A 216 -3.17 -8.68 -16.38
C PHE A 216 -2.59 -9.79 -17.26
N ALA A 217 -1.27 -10.06 -17.14
CA ALA A 217 -0.60 -11.10 -17.93
C ALA A 217 0.65 -11.63 -17.23
N ASP A 218 0.92 -12.93 -17.40
CA ASP A 218 2.13 -13.58 -16.86
C ASP A 218 3.42 -13.05 -17.52
N ASP A 219 3.31 -12.45 -18.71
CA ASP A 219 4.45 -11.86 -19.44
C ASP A 219 5.18 -10.78 -18.63
N PHE A 220 4.50 -10.15 -17.68
CA PHE A 220 5.09 -9.16 -16.78
C PHE A 220 5.86 -9.77 -15.60
N SER A 221 5.68 -11.06 -15.32
CA SER A 221 6.34 -11.75 -14.21
C SER A 221 7.85 -11.93 -14.51
N ASP A 222 8.67 -11.89 -13.46
CA ASP A 222 10.12 -12.11 -13.53
C ASP A 222 10.86 -11.18 -14.54
N LYS A 223 10.38 -9.95 -14.69
CA LYS A 223 10.96 -8.92 -15.56
C LYS A 223 11.59 -7.80 -14.75
N THR A 224 12.66 -7.22 -15.33
CA THR A 224 13.23 -5.98 -14.80
C THR A 224 12.25 -4.82 -15.00
N PRO A 225 12.37 -3.72 -14.23
CA PRO A 225 11.54 -2.53 -14.43
C PRO A 225 11.59 -1.98 -15.87
N GLU A 226 12.73 -2.04 -16.53
CA GLU A 226 12.90 -1.61 -17.93
C GLU A 226 12.14 -2.51 -18.90
N GLN A 227 12.21 -3.84 -18.69
CA GLN A 227 11.46 -4.81 -19.50
C GLN A 227 9.95 -4.64 -19.28
N GLN A 228 9.50 -4.43 -18.03
CA GLN A 228 8.09 -4.16 -17.74
C GLN A 228 7.60 -2.88 -18.42
N LYS A 229 8.39 -1.79 -18.41
CA LYS A 229 8.06 -0.54 -19.13
C LYS A 229 7.92 -0.76 -20.64
N ALA A 230 8.81 -1.59 -21.24
CA ALA A 230 8.71 -1.92 -22.65
C ALA A 230 7.42 -2.71 -22.96
N LEU A 231 7.09 -3.72 -22.16
CA LEU A 231 5.85 -4.50 -22.29
C LEU A 231 4.60 -3.64 -22.10
N VAL A 232 4.61 -2.69 -21.15
CA VAL A 232 3.50 -1.72 -21.00
C VAL A 232 3.31 -0.90 -22.26
N ALA A 233 4.39 -0.48 -22.93
CA ALA A 233 4.30 0.23 -24.20
C ALA A 233 3.77 -0.67 -25.35
N GLU A 234 4.17 -1.93 -25.41
CA GLU A 234 3.66 -2.91 -26.38
C GLU A 234 2.17 -3.22 -26.18
N GLN A 235 1.72 -3.28 -24.92
CA GLN A 235 0.34 -3.59 -24.52
C GLN A 235 -0.51 -2.35 -24.25
N ALA A 236 -0.05 -1.16 -24.68
CA ALA A 236 -0.68 0.12 -24.38
C ALA A 236 -2.17 0.20 -24.77
N GLN A 237 -2.60 -0.55 -25.79
CA GLN A 237 -3.98 -0.62 -26.26
C GLN A 237 -4.97 -1.24 -25.25
N HIS A 238 -4.48 -1.98 -24.26
CA HIS A 238 -5.28 -2.60 -23.21
C HIS A 238 -5.49 -1.68 -22.01
N PHE A 239 -4.43 -0.93 -21.62
CA PHE A 239 -4.50 -0.06 -20.45
C PHE A 239 -5.51 1.07 -20.64
N GLY A 240 -6.45 1.16 -19.70
CA GLY A 240 -7.54 2.13 -19.76
C GLY A 240 -8.70 1.71 -20.66
N LYS A 241 -8.68 0.49 -21.20
CA LYS A 241 -9.77 -0.11 -21.98
C LYS A 241 -10.31 -1.36 -21.27
N ASP A 242 -9.70 -2.49 -21.46
CA ASP A 242 -10.04 -3.78 -20.84
C ASP A 242 -9.10 -4.15 -19.68
N TRP A 243 -7.99 -3.44 -19.50
CA TRP A 243 -7.11 -3.49 -18.35
C TRP A 243 -7.14 -2.17 -17.58
N ILE A 244 -7.62 -2.21 -16.35
CA ILE A 244 -7.74 -1.03 -15.48
C ILE A 244 -6.75 -1.14 -14.34
N MET A 245 -5.72 -0.29 -14.41
CA MET A 245 -4.66 -0.21 -13.41
C MET A 245 -5.06 0.70 -12.26
N LEU A 246 -4.90 0.23 -11.02
CA LEU A 246 -5.06 0.99 -9.79
C LEU A 246 -3.69 1.46 -9.26
N PRO A 247 -3.58 2.65 -8.68
CA PRO A 247 -2.32 3.11 -8.12
C PRO A 247 -2.00 2.38 -6.80
N ASN A 248 -0.80 1.81 -6.71
CA ASN A 248 -0.21 1.30 -5.49
C ASN A 248 1.23 1.80 -5.34
N ALA A 249 1.50 2.58 -4.30
CA ALA A 249 2.83 3.08 -3.96
C ALA A 249 3.47 2.31 -2.80
N SER A 250 2.79 1.30 -2.25
CA SER A 250 3.22 0.63 -1.04
C SER A 250 4.20 -0.51 -1.29
N TYR A 251 3.93 -1.30 -2.32
CA TYR A 251 4.75 -2.45 -2.71
C TYR A 251 4.52 -2.81 -4.19
N GLY A 252 5.47 -3.53 -4.76
CA GLY A 252 5.41 -3.99 -6.15
C GLY A 252 6.79 -4.43 -6.63
N SER A 253 6.87 -5.00 -7.82
CA SER A 253 8.13 -5.45 -8.43
C SER A 253 9.16 -4.33 -8.65
N TRP A 254 8.75 -3.09 -8.50
CA TRP A 254 9.56 -1.88 -8.63
C TRP A 254 10.23 -1.45 -7.33
N SER A 255 9.86 -2.02 -6.17
CA SER A 255 10.30 -1.53 -4.85
C SER A 255 11.81 -1.55 -4.65
N GLU A 256 12.49 -2.52 -5.26
CA GLU A 256 13.95 -2.68 -5.20
C GLU A 256 14.68 -2.01 -6.38
N ALA A 257 13.97 -1.23 -7.23
CA ALA A 257 14.57 -0.61 -8.39
C ALA A 257 15.58 0.48 -8.00
N THR A 258 16.74 0.49 -8.66
CA THR A 258 17.75 1.53 -8.45
C THR A 258 17.27 2.89 -8.94
N LEU A 259 17.33 3.89 -8.08
CA LEU A 259 17.00 5.27 -8.42
C LEU A 259 18.14 5.93 -9.21
N THR A 260 17.77 6.73 -10.21
CA THR A 260 18.73 7.48 -11.03
C THR A 260 18.79 8.94 -10.55
N ALA A 261 19.98 9.38 -10.17
CA ALA A 261 20.22 10.77 -9.77
C ALA A 261 20.57 11.63 -11.00
N TRP A 262 20.27 12.92 -10.91
CA TRP A 262 20.86 13.91 -11.79
C TRP A 262 22.29 14.21 -11.31
N ASP A 263 23.30 13.93 -12.15
CA ASP A 263 24.71 13.95 -11.81
C ASP A 263 25.47 15.23 -12.24
N LYS A 264 24.77 16.16 -12.91
CA LYS A 264 25.38 17.43 -13.33
C LYS A 264 25.46 18.41 -12.18
N PRO A 265 26.58 19.12 -11.99
CA PRO A 265 26.66 20.20 -11.00
C PRO A 265 25.67 21.32 -11.37
N PHE A 266 25.09 21.95 -10.36
CA PHE A 266 24.35 23.18 -10.57
C PHE A 266 25.31 24.26 -11.09
N SER A 267 24.94 24.97 -12.13
CA SER A 267 25.67 26.18 -12.51
C SER A 267 25.45 27.22 -11.43
N ASP A 268 26.55 27.72 -10.85
CA ASP A 268 26.48 28.89 -9.97
C ASP A 268 25.78 30.02 -10.72
N ARG A 269 24.72 30.56 -10.11
CA ARG A 269 24.03 31.74 -10.66
C ARG A 269 24.78 32.98 -10.23
#